data_bee2735847be5681e9d587d721ac3abc
#
_entry.id   bee2735847be5681e9d587d721ac3abc
#
_cell.length_a   1.000
_cell.length_b   1.000
_cell.length_c   1.000
_cell.angle_alpha   90.00
_cell.angle_beta   90.00
_cell.angle_gamma   90.00
#
_symmetry.space_group_name_H-M   'P 1'
#
loop_
_entity.id
_entity.type
_entity.pdbx_description
1 polymer ?
#
loop_
_entity_poly.entity_id
_entity_poly.type
_entity_poly.pdbx_seq_one_letter_code
_entity_poly.pdbx_strand_id
1 'polypeptide(L)'
;MRTIILILLINFASNSWANNVVTGSAGSRLEGEVVSEFNSPWAMSFINSGNLLVTTKAGKLWLVNTSAEQSLVSGVPNVFTGGQGGLGDVVLHPKYAKNKLVYISYINSDDAGRTRYASVIRGTFENSDKPQLKNIETIWKQTPAQS
;
A
#
# COMPACT_ATOMS: atom_id res chain seq x y z
N MET A 1 -57.64 -24.36 13.45
CA MET A 1 -56.68 -23.41 12.93
C MET A 1 -55.32 -23.74 13.56
N ARG A 2 -54.35 -24.26 12.77
CA ARG A 2 -52.98 -24.55 13.23
C ARG A 2 -52.09 -23.39 12.80
N THR A 3 -51.63 -22.62 13.76
CA THR A 3 -50.67 -21.51 13.53
C THR A 3 -49.29 -22.09 13.31
N ILE A 4 -48.71 -21.96 12.11
CA ILE A 4 -47.33 -22.32 11.79
C ILE A 4 -46.48 -21.09 12.13
N ILE A 5 -45.63 -21.22 13.16
CA ILE A 5 -44.60 -20.21 13.49
C ILE A 5 -43.37 -20.54 12.67
N LEU A 6 -43.09 -19.70 11.67
CA LEU A 6 -41.84 -19.78 10.87
C LEU A 6 -40.71 -19.10 11.65
N ILE A 7 -39.82 -19.89 12.24
CA ILE A 7 -38.62 -19.38 12.91
C ILE A 7 -37.56 -19.13 11.82
N LEU A 8 -37.34 -17.85 11.50
CA LEU A 8 -36.26 -17.42 10.63
C LEU A 8 -34.95 -17.45 11.40
N LEU A 9 -34.11 -18.48 11.19
CA LEU A 9 -32.76 -18.54 11.72
C LEU A 9 -31.87 -17.58 10.90
N ILE A 10 -31.63 -16.38 11.45
CA ILE A 10 -30.63 -15.45 10.93
C ILE A 10 -29.28 -15.95 11.40
N ASN A 11 -28.50 -16.57 10.51
CA ASN A 11 -27.10 -16.86 10.74
C ASN A 11 -26.31 -15.55 10.68
N PHE A 12 -25.98 -14.97 11.83
CA PHE A 12 -24.92 -13.99 11.91
C PHE A 12 -23.58 -14.72 11.69
N ALA A 13 -23.01 -14.60 10.51
CA ALA A 13 -21.61 -14.93 10.31
C ALA A 13 -20.78 -13.89 11.09
N SER A 14 -20.41 -14.24 12.31
CA SER A 14 -19.40 -13.49 13.06
C SER A 14 -18.06 -13.70 12.34
N ASN A 15 -17.59 -12.67 11.63
CA ASN A 15 -16.20 -12.61 11.21
C ASN A 15 -15.35 -12.55 12.47
N SER A 16 -14.92 -13.70 12.98
CA SER A 16 -13.90 -13.75 14.02
C SER A 16 -12.57 -13.39 13.40
N TRP A 17 -12.16 -12.13 13.52
CA TRP A 17 -10.80 -11.72 13.28
C TRP A 17 -9.92 -12.49 14.28
N ALA A 18 -9.09 -13.38 13.77
CA ALA A 18 -8.17 -14.11 14.62
C ALA A 18 -7.14 -13.11 15.15
N ASN A 19 -7.17 -12.84 16.46
CA ASN A 19 -6.12 -12.09 17.13
C ASN A 19 -4.83 -12.94 17.06
N ASN A 20 -3.89 -12.54 16.20
CA ASN A 20 -2.60 -13.18 16.09
C ASN A 20 -1.73 -12.75 17.29
N VAL A 21 -1.57 -13.65 18.25
CA VAL A 21 -0.66 -13.43 19.38
C VAL A 21 0.70 -13.98 19.01
N VAL A 22 1.72 -13.12 19.02
CA VAL A 22 3.11 -13.49 18.81
C VAL A 22 3.88 -13.27 20.11
N THR A 23 4.59 -14.30 20.56
CA THR A 23 5.46 -14.21 21.75
C THR A 23 6.92 -14.15 21.30
N GLY A 24 7.60 -13.07 21.66
CA GLY A 24 9.03 -12.91 21.43
C GLY A 24 9.88 -13.82 22.32
N SER A 25 11.14 -14.06 21.93
CA SER A 25 12.08 -14.92 22.68
C SER A 25 12.36 -14.44 24.11
N ALA A 26 12.18 -13.16 24.40
CA ALA A 26 12.33 -12.57 25.74
C ALA A 26 11.00 -12.52 26.52
N GLY A 27 9.95 -13.24 26.07
CA GLY A 27 8.65 -13.28 26.74
C GLY A 27 7.72 -12.10 26.42
N SER A 28 8.12 -11.16 25.56
CA SER A 28 7.24 -10.06 25.11
C SER A 28 6.05 -10.62 24.33
N ARG A 29 4.85 -10.23 24.71
CA ARG A 29 3.61 -10.61 24.03
C ARG A 29 3.12 -9.47 23.16
N LEU A 30 2.90 -9.74 21.87
CA LEU A 30 2.32 -8.83 20.91
C LEU A 30 0.97 -9.39 20.45
N GLU A 31 -0.03 -8.54 20.43
CA GLU A 31 -1.33 -8.84 19.82
C GLU A 31 -1.44 -8.05 18.52
N GLY A 32 -1.71 -8.75 17.41
CA GLY A 32 -1.85 -8.16 16.09
C GLY A 32 -3.29 -8.25 15.60
N GLU A 33 -3.78 -7.17 15.03
CA GLU A 33 -5.04 -7.11 14.30
C GLU A 33 -4.76 -6.90 12.82
N VAL A 34 -5.45 -7.68 11.95
CA VAL A 34 -5.36 -7.47 10.50
C VAL A 34 -6.22 -6.26 10.14
N VAL A 35 -5.59 -5.17 9.73
CA VAL A 35 -6.28 -3.95 9.31
C VAL A 35 -6.72 -4.06 7.85
N SER A 36 -5.88 -4.60 6.97
CA SER A 36 -6.16 -4.65 5.53
C SER A 36 -5.27 -5.68 4.84
N GLU A 37 -5.73 -6.26 3.73
CA GLU A 37 -5.00 -7.26 2.97
C GLU A 37 -4.69 -6.75 1.55
N PHE A 38 -3.50 -7.08 1.03
CA PHE A 38 -3.04 -6.68 -0.29
C PHE A 38 -2.38 -7.83 -1.03
N ASN A 39 -2.50 -7.82 -2.35
CA ASN A 39 -1.72 -8.74 -3.17
C ASN A 39 -0.28 -8.21 -3.32
N SER A 40 0.67 -8.96 -2.76
CA SER A 40 2.12 -8.64 -2.79
C SER A 40 2.45 -7.22 -2.29
N PRO A 41 2.07 -6.86 -1.05
CA PRO A 41 2.46 -5.59 -0.46
C PRO A 41 3.98 -5.53 -0.31
N TRP A 42 4.57 -4.35 -0.49
CA TRP A 42 6.01 -4.17 -0.39
C TRP A 42 6.42 -3.25 0.75
N ALA A 43 5.87 -2.04 0.77
CA ALA A 43 6.17 -1.04 1.78
C ALA A 43 4.95 -0.26 2.20
N MET A 44 5.04 0.37 3.37
CA MET A 44 4.00 1.26 3.87
C MET A 44 4.60 2.48 4.57
N SER A 45 3.87 3.58 4.57
CA SER A 45 4.23 4.81 5.28
C SER A 45 3.00 5.49 5.86
N PHE A 46 3.03 5.80 7.15
CA PHE A 46 1.93 6.50 7.82
C PHE A 46 1.91 7.98 7.43
N ILE A 47 0.78 8.47 6.93
CA ILE A 47 0.56 9.89 6.63
C ILE A 47 0.26 10.66 7.93
N ASN A 48 -0.48 10.01 8.81
CA ASN A 48 -0.89 10.50 10.13
C ASN A 48 -1.30 9.30 11.01
N SER A 49 -1.91 9.54 12.16
CA SER A 49 -2.30 8.51 13.13
C SER A 49 -3.29 7.45 12.63
N GLY A 50 -3.83 7.56 11.43
CA GLY A 50 -4.82 6.60 10.96
C GLY A 50 -4.81 6.33 9.45
N ASN A 51 -4.14 7.18 8.67
CA ASN A 51 -4.05 6.99 7.23
C ASN A 51 -2.64 6.57 6.84
N LEU A 52 -2.54 5.60 5.94
CA LEU A 52 -1.24 5.12 5.45
C LEU A 52 -1.25 4.92 3.94
N LEU A 53 -0.08 5.02 3.34
CA LEU A 53 0.18 4.62 1.96
C LEU A 53 0.79 3.22 1.96
N VAL A 54 0.33 2.38 1.03
CA VAL A 54 0.85 1.02 0.83
C VAL A 54 1.22 0.84 -0.63
N THR A 55 2.44 0.42 -0.90
CA THR A 55 2.87 0.01 -2.24
C THR A 55 2.67 -1.49 -2.43
N THR A 56 2.35 -1.89 -3.66
CA THR A 56 2.35 -3.30 -4.04
C THR A 56 3.30 -3.54 -5.21
N LYS A 57 3.89 -4.73 -5.27
CA LYS A 57 4.82 -5.12 -6.33
C LYS A 57 4.25 -4.89 -7.73
N ALA A 58 2.94 -5.05 -7.91
CA ALA A 58 2.25 -4.83 -9.18
C ALA A 58 2.17 -3.36 -9.66
N GLY A 59 2.83 -2.43 -8.96
CA GLY A 59 2.86 -1.02 -9.35
C GLY A 59 1.69 -0.18 -8.82
N LYS A 60 0.95 -0.67 -7.84
CA LYS A 60 -0.16 0.08 -7.25
C LYS A 60 0.27 0.74 -5.94
N LEU A 61 -0.15 1.99 -5.77
CA LEU A 61 -0.09 2.72 -4.52
C LEU A 61 -1.51 2.83 -3.96
N TRP A 62 -1.70 2.46 -2.72
CA TRP A 62 -2.98 2.48 -2.04
C TRP A 62 -2.96 3.47 -0.88
N LEU A 63 -4.03 4.21 -0.73
CA LEU A 63 -4.36 4.93 0.50
C LEU A 63 -5.28 4.03 1.33
N VAL A 64 -4.93 3.79 2.58
CA VAL A 64 -5.78 3.11 3.57
C VAL A 64 -6.16 4.12 4.63
N ASN A 65 -7.44 4.24 4.90
CA ASN A 65 -7.95 5.16 5.92
C ASN A 65 -8.15 4.47 7.29
N THR A 66 -8.60 5.23 8.28
CA THR A 66 -8.87 4.75 9.65
C THR A 66 -9.93 3.67 9.74
N SER A 67 -10.79 3.54 8.73
CA SER A 67 -11.83 2.50 8.64
C SER A 67 -11.35 1.27 7.85
N ALA A 68 -10.05 1.17 7.56
CA ALA A 68 -9.44 0.12 6.73
C ALA A 68 -9.90 0.10 5.26
N GLU A 69 -10.57 1.15 4.80
CA GLU A 69 -10.97 1.28 3.39
C GLU A 69 -9.77 1.58 2.51
N GLN A 70 -9.69 0.89 1.38
CA GLN A 70 -8.61 1.02 0.40
C GLN A 70 -9.06 1.89 -0.78
N SER A 71 -8.27 2.91 -1.10
CA SER A 71 -8.45 3.73 -2.30
C SER A 71 -7.20 3.68 -3.17
N LEU A 72 -7.36 3.37 -4.46
CA LEU A 72 -6.25 3.36 -5.40
C LEU A 72 -5.78 4.80 -5.69
N VAL A 73 -4.50 5.06 -5.48
CA VAL A 73 -3.89 6.35 -5.81
C VAL A 73 -3.52 6.38 -7.29
N SER A 74 -4.05 7.35 -8.01
CA SER A 74 -3.72 7.59 -9.42
C SER A 74 -2.41 8.37 -9.58
N GLY A 75 -1.88 8.40 -10.82
CA GLY A 75 -0.66 9.15 -11.14
C GLY A 75 0.65 8.44 -10.80
N VAL A 76 0.63 7.18 -10.34
CA VAL A 76 1.83 6.38 -10.12
C VAL A 76 2.43 5.97 -11.47
N PRO A 77 3.76 6.03 -11.66
CA PRO A 77 4.40 5.58 -12.90
C PRO A 77 4.17 4.09 -13.18
N ASN A 78 4.22 3.72 -14.45
CA ASN A 78 4.30 2.33 -14.83
C ASN A 78 5.61 1.72 -14.32
N VAL A 79 5.56 0.49 -13.83
CA VAL A 79 6.72 -0.23 -13.29
C VAL A 79 6.96 -1.54 -14.04
N PHE A 80 8.21 -1.98 -14.05
CA PHE A 80 8.56 -3.31 -14.52
C PHE A 80 8.48 -4.30 -13.36
N THR A 81 7.66 -5.35 -13.47
CA THR A 81 7.35 -6.29 -12.37
C THR A 81 8.11 -7.61 -12.43
N GLY A 82 8.99 -7.82 -13.40
CA GLY A 82 9.77 -9.05 -13.55
C GLY A 82 10.79 -9.25 -12.42
N GLY A 83 10.99 -10.49 -11.97
CA GLY A 83 11.92 -10.83 -10.89
C GLY A 83 11.63 -10.07 -9.60
N GLN A 84 12.61 -9.34 -9.09
CA GLN A 84 12.47 -8.46 -7.91
C GLN A 84 11.99 -7.05 -8.27
N GLY A 85 11.63 -6.80 -9.53
CA GLY A 85 11.10 -5.51 -9.97
C GLY A 85 9.71 -5.22 -9.42
N GLY A 86 9.27 -3.98 -9.59
CA GLY A 86 7.96 -3.49 -9.15
C GLY A 86 8.03 -2.10 -8.53
N LEU A 87 6.93 -1.71 -7.89
CA LEU A 87 6.90 -0.53 -7.05
C LEU A 87 7.56 -0.88 -5.72
N GLY A 88 8.55 -0.08 -5.34
CA GLY A 88 9.33 -0.30 -4.13
C GLY A 88 8.81 0.52 -2.94
N ASP A 89 9.74 1.17 -2.27
CA ASP A 89 9.45 1.91 -1.04
C ASP A 89 8.68 3.21 -1.28
N VAL A 90 7.90 3.62 -0.28
CA VAL A 90 7.22 4.91 -0.22
C VAL A 90 7.60 5.63 1.07
N VAL A 91 8.13 6.85 0.96
CA VAL A 91 8.60 7.63 2.09
C VAL A 91 8.03 9.04 2.03
N LEU A 92 7.58 9.54 3.17
CA LEU A 92 7.12 10.93 3.29
C LEU A 92 8.30 11.87 3.51
N HIS A 93 8.22 13.06 2.92
CA HIS A 93 9.16 14.14 3.23
C HIS A 93 9.09 14.50 4.72
N PRO A 94 10.21 14.82 5.42
CA PRO A 94 10.19 15.21 6.84
C PRO A 94 9.26 16.38 7.17
N LYS A 95 8.98 17.25 6.20
CA LYS A 95 8.02 18.35 6.29
C LYS A 95 6.70 18.07 5.54
N TYR A 96 6.30 16.79 5.43
CA TYR A 96 5.12 16.38 4.68
C TYR A 96 3.84 17.14 5.08
N ALA A 97 3.65 17.42 6.35
CA ALA A 97 2.50 18.21 6.83
C ALA A 97 2.34 19.55 6.08
N LYS A 98 3.46 20.15 5.64
CA LYS A 98 3.49 21.44 4.93
C LYS A 98 3.49 21.28 3.40
N ASN A 99 4.28 20.35 2.87
CA ASN A 99 4.57 20.29 1.44
C ASN A 99 3.90 19.13 0.70
N LYS A 100 3.34 18.15 1.42
CA LYS A 100 2.68 16.97 0.86
C LYS A 100 3.56 16.13 -0.06
N LEU A 101 4.89 16.28 0.03
CA LEU A 101 5.81 15.53 -0.82
C LEU A 101 5.99 14.10 -0.34
N VAL A 102 5.97 13.18 -1.29
CA VAL A 102 6.30 11.77 -1.12
C VAL A 102 7.39 11.37 -2.11
N TYR A 103 8.19 10.38 -1.72
CA TYR A 103 9.22 9.76 -2.54
C TYR A 103 8.88 8.30 -2.74
N ILE A 104 9.05 7.81 -3.95
CA ILE A 104 8.76 6.43 -4.30
C ILE A 104 9.90 5.87 -5.13
N SER A 105 10.42 4.71 -4.74
CA SER A 105 11.36 3.93 -5.55
C SER A 105 10.61 2.91 -6.40
N TYR A 106 11.15 2.60 -7.58
CA TYR A 106 10.57 1.59 -8.47
C TYR A 106 11.58 1.09 -9.49
N ILE A 107 11.29 -0.05 -10.10
CA ILE A 107 12.05 -0.59 -11.22
C ILE A 107 11.32 -0.25 -12.53
N ASN A 108 12.08 0.25 -13.49
CA ASN A 108 11.61 0.58 -14.82
C ASN A 108 12.45 -0.10 -15.92
N SER A 109 11.93 -0.09 -17.13
CA SER A 109 12.59 -0.58 -18.34
C SER A 109 12.12 0.25 -19.53
N ASP A 110 13.08 0.68 -20.36
CA ASP A 110 12.79 1.41 -21.60
C ASP A 110 12.69 0.48 -22.82
N ASP A 111 12.99 -0.83 -22.65
CA ASP A 111 13.12 -1.81 -23.73
C ASP A 111 12.40 -3.12 -23.49
N ALA A 112 11.21 -3.06 -22.90
CA ALA A 112 10.35 -4.20 -22.59
C ALA A 112 11.01 -5.23 -21.65
N GLY A 113 11.88 -4.79 -20.75
CA GLY A 113 12.48 -5.62 -19.70
C GLY A 113 13.80 -6.29 -20.09
N ARG A 114 14.39 -5.96 -21.25
CA ARG A 114 15.73 -6.45 -21.61
C ARG A 114 16.80 -5.80 -20.72
N THR A 115 16.66 -4.50 -20.46
CA THR A 115 17.44 -3.81 -19.45
C THR A 115 16.51 -3.16 -18.42
N ARG A 116 16.97 -3.04 -17.19
CA ARG A 116 16.19 -2.53 -16.06
C ARG A 116 17.03 -1.55 -15.26
N TYR A 117 16.38 -0.60 -14.65
CA TYR A 117 17.03 0.36 -13.78
C TYR A 117 16.11 0.76 -12.64
N ALA A 118 16.69 1.01 -11.48
CA ALA A 118 15.99 1.61 -10.37
C ALA A 118 15.83 3.12 -10.59
N SER A 119 14.69 3.65 -10.16
CA SER A 119 14.40 5.08 -10.17
C SER A 119 13.78 5.49 -8.85
N VAL A 120 13.97 6.77 -8.51
CA VAL A 120 13.28 7.41 -7.41
C VAL A 120 12.57 8.64 -7.96
N ILE A 121 11.28 8.71 -7.70
CA ILE A 121 10.48 9.90 -7.99
C ILE A 121 10.15 10.64 -6.71
N ARG A 122 9.86 11.92 -6.89
CA ARG A 122 9.21 12.79 -5.92
C ARG A 122 7.90 13.27 -6.52
N GLY A 123 6.83 13.31 -5.73
CA GLY A 123 5.55 13.85 -6.15
C GLY A 123 4.80 14.49 -4.99
N THR A 124 3.77 15.27 -5.29
CA THR A 124 2.84 15.83 -4.32
C THR A 124 1.65 14.89 -4.17
N PHE A 125 1.42 14.39 -2.96
CA PHE A 125 0.27 13.53 -2.69
C PHE A 125 -0.95 14.37 -2.31
N GLU A 126 -2.03 14.21 -3.07
CA GLU A 126 -3.35 14.78 -2.78
C GLU A 126 -4.23 13.72 -2.10
N ASN A 127 -4.54 13.94 -0.82
CA ASN A 127 -5.47 13.11 -0.06
C ASN A 127 -6.90 13.65 -0.24
N SER A 128 -7.67 13.00 -1.09
CA SER A 128 -9.06 13.35 -1.43
C SER A 128 -9.88 12.09 -1.67
N ASP A 129 -11.16 12.21 -2.00
CA ASP A 129 -12.02 11.08 -2.39
C ASP A 129 -11.47 10.30 -3.61
N LYS A 130 -10.67 10.98 -4.44
CA LYS A 130 -9.91 10.38 -5.54
C LYS A 130 -8.43 10.68 -5.35
N PRO A 131 -7.73 9.92 -4.49
CA PRO A 131 -6.36 10.23 -4.14
C PRO A 131 -5.44 10.13 -5.36
N GLN A 132 -4.50 11.06 -5.45
CA GLN A 132 -3.61 11.13 -6.60
C GLN A 132 -2.22 11.66 -6.26
N LEU A 133 -1.25 11.24 -7.06
CA LEU A 133 0.11 11.74 -7.06
C LEU A 133 0.26 12.73 -8.23
N LYS A 134 0.67 13.96 -7.92
CA LYS A 134 0.85 15.05 -8.89
C LYS A 134 2.28 15.58 -8.90
N ASN A 135 2.61 16.39 -9.90
CA ASN A 135 3.91 17.08 -10.03
C ASN A 135 5.07 16.10 -9.86
N ILE A 136 4.99 14.98 -10.57
CA ILE A 136 5.96 13.90 -10.46
C ILE A 136 7.25 14.32 -11.16
N GLU A 137 8.35 14.17 -10.45
CA GLU A 137 9.71 14.43 -10.94
C GLU A 137 10.59 13.22 -10.62
N THR A 138 11.33 12.73 -11.61
CA THR A 138 12.38 11.74 -11.36
C THR A 138 13.60 12.45 -10.80
N ILE A 139 13.91 12.16 -9.54
CA ILE A 139 15.04 12.78 -8.82
C ILE A 139 16.31 11.94 -8.85
N TRP A 140 16.17 10.66 -9.19
CA TRP A 140 17.29 9.75 -9.37
C TRP A 140 16.94 8.61 -10.33
N LYS A 141 17.91 8.22 -11.15
CA LYS A 141 17.86 7.08 -12.06
C LYS A 141 19.18 6.34 -12.04
N GLN A 142 19.13 5.03 -11.87
CA GLN A 142 20.32 4.17 -11.92
C GLN A 142 20.98 4.23 -13.30
N THR A 143 22.30 4.38 -13.32
CA THR A 143 23.14 4.34 -14.53
C THR A 143 24.43 3.56 -14.21
N PRO A 144 24.82 2.58 -15.04
CA PRO A 144 24.07 2.03 -16.19
C PRO A 144 22.87 1.18 -15.78
N ALA A 145 21.93 0.96 -16.73
CA ALA A 145 20.88 -0.03 -16.59
C ALA A 145 21.47 -1.45 -16.54
N GLN A 146 20.78 -2.39 -15.92
CA GLN A 146 21.20 -3.78 -15.78
C GLN A 146 20.38 -4.70 -16.71
N SER A 147 21.01 -5.68 -17.31
CA SER A 147 20.37 -6.75 -18.11
C SER A 147 19.83 -7.86 -17.23
#